data_f595684dc75196b12a79537371b7de54
#
_entry.id   f595684dc75196b12a79537371b7de54
#
_cell.length_a   1.000
_cell.length_b   1.000
_cell.length_c   1.000
_cell.angle_alpha   90.00
_cell.angle_beta   90.00
_cell.angle_gamma   90.00
#
_symmetry.space_group_name_H-M   'P 1'
#
loop_
_entity.id
_entity.type
_entity.pdbx_description
1 polymer ?
#
loop_
_entity_poly.entity_id
_entity_poly.type
_entity_poly.pdbx_seq_one_letter_code
_entity_poly.pdbx_strand_id
1 'polypeptide(L)'
;MSEMKLKDLLEKYPFAADFFESAGFDITESLDATFSEFLDGFTEEELEETAINKVELKIQLDTFIKQMLQFLGDNKEKIESLTIFPGHNKSGERENCEKFDIFSSQIVSIVGPTGSGKSRLLADIEWAAQNDTPTGRTIYINGKKPDPKWRYSTNNKLVAQLSQNMNFVMDLTAREFITMHAESRMVEDIETVVEKILYEANKLAGENFAPETAVTALSGGQSRALMIADTAVLSSSPIVLIDEIENAGIDRKKALDLLLGNKET
;
A
#
# COMPACT_ATOMS: atom_id res chain seq x y z
N MET A 1 -11.76 -11.42 19.25
CA MET A 1 -12.65 -10.40 18.69
C MET A 1 -14.10 -10.56 19.14
N SER A 2 -14.57 -11.78 19.38
CA SER A 2 -15.93 -12.08 19.87
C SER A 2 -16.31 -11.47 21.22
N GLU A 3 -15.34 -10.96 21.98
CA GLU A 3 -15.51 -10.27 23.28
C GLU A 3 -15.58 -8.74 23.15
N MET A 4 -15.43 -8.21 21.94
CA MET A 4 -15.62 -6.78 21.65
C MET A 4 -17.11 -6.49 21.45
N LYS A 5 -17.60 -5.30 21.89
CA LYS A 5 -18.97 -4.88 21.57
C LYS A 5 -19.17 -4.81 20.07
N LEU A 6 -20.35 -5.19 19.60
CA LEU A 6 -20.67 -5.21 18.16
C LEU A 6 -20.52 -3.82 17.53
N LYS A 7 -20.91 -2.76 18.27
CA LYS A 7 -20.70 -1.37 17.82
C LYS A 7 -19.22 -1.07 17.57
N ASP A 8 -18.35 -1.37 18.55
CA ASP A 8 -16.92 -1.11 18.47
C ASP A 8 -16.26 -1.99 17.39
N LEU A 9 -16.79 -3.21 17.20
CA LEU A 9 -16.35 -4.13 16.16
C LEU A 9 -16.65 -3.57 14.76
N LEU A 10 -17.86 -3.06 14.54
CA LEU A 10 -18.27 -2.48 13.27
C LEU A 10 -17.58 -1.13 13.00
N GLU A 11 -17.35 -0.33 14.03
CA GLU A 11 -16.59 0.92 13.90
C GLU A 11 -15.14 0.64 13.49
N LYS A 12 -14.54 -0.39 14.11
CA LYS A 12 -13.15 -0.78 13.80
C LYS A 12 -12.99 -1.58 12.53
N TYR A 13 -13.98 -2.41 12.19
CA TYR A 13 -13.99 -3.31 11.04
C TYR A 13 -15.33 -3.21 10.29
N PRO A 14 -15.57 -2.13 9.51
CA PRO A 14 -16.85 -1.92 8.84
C PRO A 14 -17.31 -3.11 7.97
N PHE A 15 -16.36 -3.81 7.35
CA PHE A 15 -16.61 -5.01 6.56
C PHE A 15 -17.16 -6.20 7.37
N ALA A 16 -17.10 -6.15 8.71
CA ALA A 16 -17.72 -7.20 9.53
C ALA A 16 -19.25 -7.20 9.42
N ALA A 17 -19.88 -6.10 8.94
CA ALA A 17 -21.29 -6.07 8.62
C ALA A 17 -21.68 -7.13 7.58
N ASP A 18 -20.84 -7.34 6.54
CA ASP A 18 -21.07 -8.32 5.47
C ASP A 18 -21.09 -9.76 6.02
N PHE A 19 -20.30 -10.04 7.08
CA PHE A 19 -20.33 -11.33 7.75
C PHE A 19 -21.69 -11.58 8.43
N PHE A 20 -22.20 -10.59 9.17
CA PHE A 20 -23.48 -10.72 9.86
C PHE A 20 -24.63 -10.82 8.88
N GLU A 21 -24.63 -10.03 7.82
CA GLU A 21 -25.63 -10.09 6.76
C GLU A 21 -25.61 -11.44 6.04
N SER A 22 -24.43 -11.95 5.67
CA SER A 22 -24.29 -13.24 4.99
C SER A 22 -24.66 -14.43 5.89
N ALA A 23 -24.49 -14.30 7.19
CA ALA A 23 -24.91 -15.28 8.19
C ALA A 23 -26.39 -15.16 8.57
N GLY A 24 -27.10 -14.15 8.04
CA GLY A 24 -28.51 -13.92 8.31
C GLY A 24 -28.83 -13.33 9.68
N PHE A 25 -27.85 -12.67 10.32
CA PHE A 25 -28.01 -12.07 11.65
C PHE A 25 -28.37 -10.58 11.54
N ASP A 26 -29.50 -10.20 12.14
CA ASP A 26 -29.81 -8.79 12.41
C ASP A 26 -29.24 -8.40 13.77
N ILE A 27 -28.19 -7.59 13.76
CA ILE A 27 -27.49 -7.13 14.96
C ILE A 27 -27.87 -5.71 15.40
N THR A 28 -28.83 -5.08 14.70
CA THR A 28 -29.19 -3.66 14.86
C THR A 28 -29.62 -3.31 16.28
N GLU A 29 -30.34 -4.21 16.96
CA GLU A 29 -30.82 -4.01 18.33
C GLU A 29 -29.78 -4.44 19.39
N SER A 30 -28.68 -5.08 18.99
CA SER A 30 -27.69 -5.68 19.90
C SER A 30 -26.32 -5.03 19.82
N LEU A 31 -26.20 -3.81 19.31
CA LEU A 31 -24.94 -3.12 19.08
C LEU A 31 -24.11 -2.90 20.35
N ASP A 32 -24.74 -2.80 21.52
CA ASP A 32 -24.08 -2.62 22.82
C ASP A 32 -23.63 -3.95 23.46
N ALA A 33 -24.06 -5.09 22.92
CA ALA A 33 -23.65 -6.43 23.37
C ALA A 33 -22.38 -6.89 22.65
N THR A 34 -21.67 -7.86 23.22
CA THR A 34 -20.63 -8.62 22.52
C THR A 34 -21.25 -9.67 21.61
N PHE A 35 -20.48 -10.15 20.62
CA PHE A 35 -20.98 -11.24 19.76
C PHE A 35 -21.27 -12.52 20.57
N SER A 36 -20.53 -12.75 21.65
CA SER A 36 -20.78 -13.86 22.57
C SER A 36 -22.14 -13.72 23.27
N GLU A 37 -22.43 -12.54 23.81
CA GLU A 37 -23.72 -12.24 24.48
C GLU A 37 -24.88 -12.28 23.49
N PHE A 38 -24.71 -11.79 22.26
CA PHE A 38 -25.68 -11.87 21.18
C PHE A 38 -26.06 -13.34 20.88
N LEU A 39 -25.05 -14.21 20.73
CA LEU A 39 -25.28 -15.63 20.49
C LEU A 39 -25.90 -16.35 21.69
N ASP A 40 -25.66 -15.88 22.91
CA ASP A 40 -26.27 -16.46 24.11
C ASP A 40 -27.76 -16.11 24.26
N GLY A 41 -28.23 -15.10 23.53
CA GLY A 41 -29.64 -14.77 23.41
C GLY A 41 -30.48 -15.78 22.61
N PHE A 42 -29.86 -16.66 21.81
CA PHE A 42 -30.58 -17.70 21.07
C PHE A 42 -30.90 -18.91 21.94
N THR A 43 -32.14 -19.41 21.83
CA THR A 43 -32.59 -20.63 22.51
C THR A 43 -31.98 -21.88 21.86
N GLU A 44 -31.98 -23.01 22.58
CA GLU A 44 -31.47 -24.29 22.02
C GLU A 44 -32.28 -24.74 20.80
N GLU A 45 -33.61 -24.50 20.80
CA GLU A 45 -34.50 -24.84 19.69
C GLU A 45 -34.14 -24.03 18.41
N GLU A 46 -33.92 -22.71 18.54
CA GLU A 46 -33.50 -21.84 17.41
C GLU A 46 -32.13 -22.22 16.86
N LEU A 47 -31.22 -22.68 17.71
CA LEU A 47 -29.88 -23.12 17.28
C LEU A 47 -29.95 -24.46 16.53
N GLU A 48 -30.82 -25.39 16.96
CA GLU A 48 -31.03 -26.66 16.26
C GLU A 48 -31.71 -26.47 14.91
N GLU A 49 -32.73 -25.61 14.82
CA GLU A 49 -33.44 -25.31 13.56
C GLU A 49 -32.52 -24.65 12.53
N THR A 50 -31.61 -23.79 12.97
CA THR A 50 -30.68 -23.07 12.08
C THR A 50 -29.35 -23.79 11.88
N ALA A 51 -29.15 -24.97 12.52
CA ALA A 51 -27.88 -25.71 12.52
C ALA A 51 -26.65 -24.87 12.94
N ILE A 52 -26.87 -23.88 13.82
CA ILE A 52 -25.86 -22.92 14.27
C ILE A 52 -25.03 -23.51 15.44
N ASN A 53 -23.72 -23.53 15.26
CA ASN A 53 -22.77 -23.84 16.31
C ASN A 53 -22.10 -22.54 16.82
N LYS A 54 -22.43 -22.12 18.05
CA LYS A 54 -21.90 -20.88 18.67
C LYS A 54 -20.38 -20.80 18.65
N VAL A 55 -19.69 -21.92 18.90
CA VAL A 55 -18.21 -21.95 18.93
C VAL A 55 -17.64 -21.79 17.52
N GLU A 56 -18.27 -22.48 16.58
CA GLU A 56 -17.85 -22.43 15.18
C GLU A 56 -18.04 -21.02 14.57
N LEU A 57 -19.17 -20.37 14.86
CA LEU A 57 -19.43 -19.01 14.39
C LEU A 57 -18.45 -17.97 14.94
N LYS A 58 -18.03 -18.11 16.22
CA LYS A 58 -16.99 -17.25 16.78
C LYS A 58 -15.66 -17.43 16.05
N ILE A 59 -15.30 -18.66 15.72
CA ILE A 59 -14.09 -18.98 14.95
C ILE A 59 -14.21 -18.45 13.52
N GLN A 60 -15.39 -18.56 12.89
CA GLN A 60 -15.65 -18.07 11.55
C GLN A 60 -15.53 -16.54 11.50
N LEU A 61 -16.10 -15.82 12.45
CA LEU A 61 -15.95 -14.36 12.54
C LEU A 61 -14.48 -13.95 12.69
N ASP A 62 -13.75 -14.58 13.63
CA ASP A 62 -12.32 -14.29 13.81
C ASP A 62 -11.50 -14.61 12.55
N THR A 63 -11.85 -15.69 11.85
CA THR A 63 -11.19 -16.10 10.61
C THR A 63 -11.53 -15.13 9.47
N PHE A 64 -12.79 -14.74 9.34
CA PHE A 64 -13.25 -13.77 8.34
C PHE A 64 -12.54 -12.43 8.53
N ILE A 65 -12.51 -11.90 9.75
CA ILE A 65 -11.82 -10.63 10.04
C ILE A 65 -10.33 -10.74 9.72
N LYS A 66 -9.66 -11.84 10.10
CA LYS A 66 -8.25 -12.06 9.76
C LYS A 66 -8.01 -12.12 8.25
N GLN A 67 -8.88 -12.81 7.52
CA GLN A 67 -8.79 -12.91 6.05
C GLN A 67 -9.02 -11.54 5.40
N MET A 68 -10.00 -10.78 5.86
CA MET A 68 -10.27 -9.43 5.35
C MET A 68 -9.14 -8.47 5.67
N LEU A 69 -8.58 -8.48 6.88
CA LEU A 69 -7.41 -7.69 7.24
C LEU A 69 -6.18 -8.09 6.39
N GLN A 70 -6.01 -9.37 6.11
CA GLN A 70 -4.96 -9.85 5.22
C GLN A 70 -5.20 -9.39 3.77
N PHE A 71 -6.44 -9.41 3.32
CA PHE A 71 -6.85 -8.94 1.99
C PHE A 71 -6.69 -7.42 1.85
N LEU A 72 -7.10 -6.65 2.87
CA LEU A 72 -6.97 -5.19 2.92
C LEU A 72 -5.52 -4.72 3.18
N GLY A 73 -4.61 -5.63 3.50
CA GLY A 73 -3.19 -5.30 3.70
C GLY A 73 -2.84 -4.75 5.08
N ASP A 74 -3.75 -4.81 6.04
CA ASP A 74 -3.53 -4.30 7.42
C ASP A 74 -2.51 -5.13 8.22
N ASN A 75 -2.12 -6.30 7.71
CA ASN A 75 -1.02 -7.10 8.24
C ASN A 75 0.30 -6.71 7.56
N LYS A 76 0.71 -5.45 7.72
CA LYS A 76 1.99 -4.95 7.15
C LYS A 76 3.15 -5.57 7.93
N GLU A 77 3.74 -6.63 7.37
CA GLU A 77 5.07 -7.05 7.82
C GLU A 77 6.02 -5.85 7.65
N LYS A 78 6.54 -5.35 8.77
CA LYS A 78 7.52 -4.27 8.74
C LYS A 78 8.77 -4.75 7.99
N ILE A 79 9.13 -4.06 6.92
CA ILE A 79 10.34 -4.37 6.18
C ILE A 79 11.50 -3.65 6.86
N GLU A 80 12.41 -4.43 7.43
CA GLU A 80 13.60 -3.95 8.09
C GLU A 80 14.80 -3.95 7.14
N SER A 81 14.86 -4.92 6.22
CA SER A 81 15.97 -5.05 5.26
C SER A 81 15.53 -5.63 3.92
N LEU A 82 16.20 -5.16 2.87
CA LEU A 82 16.16 -5.70 1.53
C LEU A 82 17.56 -6.13 1.15
N THR A 83 17.75 -7.41 0.79
CA THR A 83 19.04 -7.95 0.34
C THR A 83 18.97 -8.30 -1.13
N ILE A 84 19.90 -7.78 -1.92
CA ILE A 84 20.01 -8.03 -3.35
C ILE A 84 21.21 -8.93 -3.58
N PHE A 85 20.99 -10.12 -4.10
CA PHE A 85 22.05 -11.03 -4.52
C PHE A 85 22.38 -10.82 -6.00
N PRO A 86 23.68 -10.88 -6.37
CA PRO A 86 24.13 -10.64 -7.72
C PRO A 86 23.56 -11.66 -8.72
N GLY A 87 23.31 -11.19 -9.91
CA GLY A 87 22.91 -11.98 -11.05
C GLY A 87 23.97 -12.01 -12.16
N HIS A 88 23.50 -11.75 -13.40
CA HIS A 88 24.35 -11.78 -14.60
C HIS A 88 24.17 -10.48 -15.39
N ASN A 89 25.25 -10.05 -16.04
CA ASN A 89 25.24 -8.92 -16.96
C ASN A 89 24.63 -9.34 -18.34
N LYS A 90 24.56 -8.39 -19.28
CA LYS A 90 24.03 -8.64 -20.62
C LYS A 90 24.82 -9.69 -21.42
N SER A 91 26.08 -9.92 -21.08
CA SER A 91 26.95 -10.91 -21.71
C SER A 91 26.86 -12.30 -21.07
N GLY A 92 25.99 -12.45 -20.05
CA GLY A 92 25.83 -13.71 -19.30
C GLY A 92 26.92 -13.95 -18.24
N GLU A 93 27.83 -13.00 -18.05
CA GLU A 93 28.86 -13.09 -17.01
C GLU A 93 28.25 -12.72 -15.65
N ARG A 94 28.66 -13.40 -14.61
CA ARG A 94 28.23 -13.11 -13.24
C ARG A 94 28.68 -11.72 -12.82
N GLU A 95 27.81 -10.97 -12.17
CA GLU A 95 28.16 -9.67 -11.62
C GLU A 95 29.25 -9.82 -10.56
N ASN A 96 30.29 -9.01 -10.68
CA ASN A 96 31.43 -9.03 -9.76
C ASN A 96 31.16 -8.13 -8.54
N CYS A 97 30.13 -8.47 -7.80
CA CYS A 97 29.77 -7.81 -6.54
C CYS A 97 29.32 -8.85 -5.53
N GLU A 98 29.45 -8.50 -4.27
CA GLU A 98 28.83 -9.25 -3.18
C GLU A 98 27.35 -8.87 -3.08
N LYS A 99 26.62 -9.51 -2.17
CA LYS A 99 25.26 -9.09 -1.84
C LYS A 99 25.24 -7.62 -1.38
N PHE A 100 24.14 -6.95 -1.66
CA PHE A 100 23.90 -5.58 -1.24
C PHE A 100 22.70 -5.52 -0.32
N ASP A 101 22.91 -5.01 0.91
CA ASP A 101 21.85 -4.88 1.91
C ASP A 101 21.40 -3.42 2.01
N ILE A 102 20.09 -3.19 1.97
CA ILE A 102 19.43 -1.90 2.20
C ILE A 102 18.55 -2.04 3.43
N PHE A 103 18.68 -1.11 4.37
CA PHE A 103 17.89 -1.13 5.61
C PHE A 103 16.78 -0.07 5.58
N SER A 104 15.76 -0.28 6.42
CA SER A 104 14.68 0.67 6.59
C SER A 104 15.20 2.09 6.86
N SER A 105 14.49 3.10 6.36
CA SER A 105 14.84 4.52 6.47
C SER A 105 16.13 4.95 5.76
N GLN A 106 16.74 4.09 4.93
CA GLN A 106 17.89 4.47 4.10
C GLN A 106 17.46 5.06 2.76
N ILE A 107 18.18 6.10 2.33
CA ILE A 107 18.12 6.61 0.96
C ILE A 107 19.33 6.05 0.20
N VAL A 108 19.07 5.34 -0.88
CA VAL A 108 20.11 4.76 -1.73
C VAL A 108 20.08 5.41 -3.10
N SER A 109 21.18 6.03 -3.50
CA SER A 109 21.36 6.61 -4.84
C SER A 109 22.05 5.61 -5.76
N ILE A 110 21.38 5.23 -6.86
CA ILE A 110 21.93 4.35 -7.89
C ILE A 110 22.41 5.21 -9.05
N VAL A 111 23.73 5.31 -9.22
CA VAL A 111 24.36 6.12 -10.25
C VAL A 111 25.09 5.25 -11.27
N GLY A 112 25.17 5.71 -12.48
CA GLY A 112 25.88 5.02 -13.57
C GLY A 112 25.46 5.50 -14.95
N PRO A 113 26.24 5.22 -15.99
CA PRO A 113 25.96 5.65 -17.37
C PRO A 113 24.67 5.00 -17.91
N THR A 114 24.14 5.57 -19.00
CA THR A 114 23.04 4.96 -19.72
C THR A 114 23.41 3.55 -20.18
N GLY A 115 22.50 2.60 -19.99
CA GLY A 115 22.74 1.19 -20.34
C GLY A 115 23.50 0.36 -19.29
N SER A 116 23.89 0.94 -18.13
CA SER A 116 24.59 0.22 -17.03
C SER A 116 23.69 -0.78 -16.27
N GLY A 117 22.40 -0.85 -16.56
CA GLY A 117 21.49 -1.80 -15.92
C GLY A 117 20.68 -1.25 -14.74
N LYS A 118 20.72 0.06 -14.46
CA LYS A 118 19.94 0.69 -13.37
C LYS A 118 18.47 0.32 -13.39
N SER A 119 17.79 0.54 -14.51
CA SER A 119 16.36 0.22 -14.65
C SER A 119 16.06 -1.28 -14.51
N ARG A 120 17.01 -2.15 -14.87
CA ARG A 120 16.89 -3.60 -14.63
C ARG A 120 16.97 -3.94 -13.15
N LEU A 121 17.87 -3.28 -12.42
CA LEU A 121 17.97 -3.45 -10.97
C LEU A 121 16.68 -2.99 -10.26
N LEU A 122 16.13 -1.82 -10.67
CA LEU A 122 14.87 -1.34 -10.14
C LEU A 122 13.72 -2.31 -10.42
N ALA A 123 13.64 -2.85 -11.64
CA ALA A 123 12.66 -3.87 -12.01
C ALA A 123 12.81 -5.16 -11.19
N ASP A 124 14.03 -5.63 -10.95
CA ASP A 124 14.28 -6.81 -10.11
C ASP A 124 13.81 -6.59 -8.66
N ILE A 125 13.97 -5.37 -8.12
CA ILE A 125 13.47 -5.00 -6.79
C ILE A 125 11.94 -4.96 -6.82
N GLU A 126 11.34 -4.29 -7.81
CA GLU A 126 9.89 -4.17 -7.96
C GLU A 126 9.21 -5.55 -8.02
N TRP A 127 9.79 -6.47 -8.79
CA TRP A 127 9.29 -7.83 -8.94
C TRP A 127 9.70 -8.79 -7.82
N ALA A 128 10.48 -8.32 -6.83
CA ALA A 128 11.06 -9.18 -5.79
C ALA A 128 11.66 -10.45 -6.41
N ALA A 129 12.55 -10.26 -7.40
CA ALA A 129 13.11 -11.29 -8.27
C ALA A 129 13.62 -12.53 -7.49
N GLN A 130 13.37 -13.72 -8.01
CA GLN A 130 13.75 -15.01 -7.43
C GLN A 130 14.52 -15.88 -8.44
N ASN A 131 15.54 -15.30 -9.08
CA ASN A 131 16.32 -15.92 -10.17
C ASN A 131 15.47 -16.23 -11.43
N ASP A 132 14.37 -15.53 -11.61
CA ASP A 132 13.36 -15.72 -12.65
C ASP A 132 13.19 -14.49 -13.54
N THR A 133 14.10 -13.54 -13.42
CA THR A 133 14.24 -12.37 -14.30
C THR A 133 15.43 -12.55 -15.24
N PRO A 134 15.53 -11.75 -16.33
CA PRO A 134 16.63 -11.85 -17.28
C PRO A 134 18.03 -11.63 -16.67
N THR A 135 18.10 -11.01 -15.48
CA THR A 135 19.37 -10.78 -14.76
C THR A 135 19.75 -11.96 -13.87
N GLY A 136 18.79 -12.84 -13.51
CA GLY A 136 19.01 -13.91 -12.55
C GLY A 136 19.29 -13.44 -11.12
N ARG A 137 19.01 -12.17 -10.79
CA ARG A 137 19.14 -11.67 -9.41
C ARG A 137 18.13 -12.31 -8.49
N THR A 138 18.45 -12.33 -7.20
CA THR A 138 17.56 -12.80 -6.15
C THR A 138 17.41 -11.72 -5.07
N ILE A 139 16.18 -11.44 -4.69
CA ILE A 139 15.83 -10.44 -3.67
C ILE A 139 15.35 -11.18 -2.43
N TYR A 140 15.87 -10.81 -1.26
CA TYR A 140 15.38 -11.28 0.03
C TYR A 140 14.84 -10.10 0.82
N ILE A 141 13.79 -10.34 1.60
CA ILE A 141 13.15 -9.40 2.50
C ILE A 141 13.31 -9.93 3.92
N ASN A 142 13.84 -9.10 4.83
CA ASN A 142 14.13 -9.50 6.21
C ASN A 142 14.95 -10.81 6.29
N GLY A 143 15.92 -10.97 5.39
CA GLY A 143 16.79 -12.14 5.31
C GLY A 143 16.12 -13.41 4.80
N LYS A 144 14.87 -13.35 4.31
CA LYS A 144 14.12 -14.50 3.81
C LYS A 144 13.64 -14.29 2.37
N LYS A 145 13.31 -15.38 1.68
CA LYS A 145 12.60 -15.28 0.40
C LYS A 145 11.27 -14.57 0.60
N PRO A 146 10.93 -13.59 -0.28
CA PRO A 146 9.67 -12.87 -0.18
C PRO A 146 8.48 -13.82 -0.36
N ASP A 147 7.42 -13.53 0.38
CA ASP A 147 6.12 -14.17 0.20
C ASP A 147 5.60 -13.87 -1.23
N PRO A 148 5.01 -14.83 -1.95
CA PRO A 148 4.37 -14.60 -3.24
C PRO A 148 3.39 -13.44 -3.29
N LYS A 149 2.76 -13.08 -2.17
CA LYS A 149 1.86 -11.92 -2.05
C LYS A 149 2.53 -10.60 -2.48
N TRP A 150 3.84 -10.43 -2.25
CA TRP A 150 4.58 -9.23 -2.63
C TRP A 150 4.70 -9.05 -4.15
N ARG A 151 4.59 -10.13 -4.92
CA ARG A 151 4.69 -10.12 -6.39
C ARG A 151 3.35 -10.01 -7.09
N TYR A 152 2.32 -10.65 -6.54
CA TYR A 152 1.06 -10.91 -7.24
C TYR A 152 -0.14 -10.15 -6.67
N SER A 153 -0.06 -9.63 -5.46
CA SER A 153 -1.13 -8.85 -4.86
C SER A 153 -1.06 -7.38 -5.29
N THR A 154 -2.16 -6.84 -5.76
CA THR A 154 -2.29 -5.40 -6.05
C THR A 154 -2.34 -4.55 -4.78
N ASN A 155 -2.85 -5.10 -3.68
CA ASN A 155 -3.03 -4.40 -2.42
C ASN A 155 -1.78 -4.42 -1.53
N ASN A 156 -0.88 -5.40 -1.73
CA ASN A 156 0.35 -5.58 -0.95
C ASN A 156 1.59 -5.34 -1.81
N LYS A 157 1.65 -4.25 -2.56
CA LYS A 157 2.83 -3.92 -3.35
C LYS A 157 4.02 -3.59 -2.46
N LEU A 158 5.12 -4.32 -2.66
CA LEU A 158 6.41 -4.06 -2.03
C LEU A 158 6.94 -2.66 -2.38
N VAL A 159 6.72 -2.23 -3.61
CA VAL A 159 7.34 -1.06 -4.21
C VAL A 159 6.29 -0.12 -4.79
N ALA A 160 6.38 1.16 -4.42
CA ALA A 160 5.77 2.25 -5.16
C ALA A 160 6.82 2.82 -6.12
N GLN A 161 6.51 2.87 -7.41
CA GLN A 161 7.43 3.38 -8.42
C GLN A 161 6.92 4.72 -8.96
N LEU A 162 7.80 5.71 -8.92
CA LEU A 162 7.63 7.01 -9.53
C LEU A 162 8.52 7.07 -10.79
N SER A 163 7.92 6.84 -11.96
CA SER A 163 8.64 6.82 -13.23
C SER A 163 8.97 8.24 -13.74
N GLN A 164 9.92 8.33 -14.66
CA GLN A 164 10.34 9.59 -15.26
C GLN A 164 9.18 10.30 -15.98
N ASN A 165 8.41 9.55 -16.76
CA ASN A 165 7.32 10.06 -17.58
C ASN A 165 5.98 9.74 -16.93
N MET A 166 5.43 10.70 -16.20
CA MET A 166 4.09 10.62 -15.62
C MET A 166 3.13 11.44 -16.48
N ASN A 167 2.54 10.79 -17.48
CA ASN A 167 1.53 11.41 -18.31
C ASN A 167 0.15 10.97 -17.84
N PHE A 168 -0.65 11.92 -17.41
CA PHE A 168 -2.05 11.67 -17.13
C PHE A 168 -2.83 11.54 -18.44
N VAL A 169 -3.68 10.53 -18.53
CA VAL A 169 -4.57 10.28 -19.66
C VAL A 169 -6.04 10.41 -19.30
N MET A 170 -6.32 10.85 -18.06
CA MET A 170 -7.65 10.94 -17.48
C MET A 170 -8.15 12.39 -17.55
N ASP A 171 -9.42 12.58 -17.87
CA ASP A 171 -10.07 13.90 -17.86
C ASP A 171 -10.66 14.17 -16.48
N LEU A 172 -9.77 14.37 -15.51
CA LEU A 172 -10.08 14.66 -14.12
C LEU A 172 -9.32 15.91 -13.67
N THR A 173 -9.87 16.63 -12.71
CA THR A 173 -9.13 17.65 -11.96
C THR A 173 -8.12 17.01 -11.00
N ALA A 174 -7.16 17.78 -10.51
CA ALA A 174 -6.20 17.30 -9.52
C ALA A 174 -6.92 16.80 -8.25
N ARG A 175 -7.97 17.49 -7.80
CA ARG A 175 -8.81 17.09 -6.66
C ARG A 175 -9.49 15.75 -6.92
N GLU A 176 -10.21 15.62 -8.03
CA GLU A 176 -10.94 14.40 -8.39
C GLU A 176 -10.01 13.20 -8.51
N PHE A 177 -8.82 13.40 -9.11
CA PHE A 177 -7.81 12.36 -9.24
C PHE A 177 -7.34 11.85 -7.87
N ILE A 178 -7.00 12.76 -6.93
CA ILE A 178 -6.55 12.36 -5.59
C ILE A 178 -7.71 11.77 -4.77
N THR A 179 -8.93 12.30 -4.91
CA THR A 179 -10.12 11.74 -4.26
C THR A 179 -10.33 10.28 -4.68
N MET A 180 -10.30 10.00 -5.98
CA MET A 180 -10.39 8.63 -6.51
C MET A 180 -9.30 7.70 -5.95
N HIS A 181 -8.08 8.20 -5.79
CA HIS A 181 -6.98 7.42 -5.17
C HIS A 181 -7.24 7.16 -3.68
N ALA A 182 -7.72 8.15 -2.93
CA ALA A 182 -8.05 7.99 -1.51
C ALA A 182 -9.21 7.01 -1.30
N GLU A 183 -10.27 7.10 -2.12
CA GLU A 183 -11.40 6.17 -2.14
C GLU A 183 -10.94 4.74 -2.43
N SER A 184 -10.08 4.55 -3.45
CA SER A 184 -9.57 3.23 -3.82
C SER A 184 -8.75 2.56 -2.71
N ARG A 185 -8.30 3.34 -1.73
CA ARG A 185 -7.53 2.87 -0.56
C ARG A 185 -8.33 2.87 0.73
N MET A 186 -9.63 3.11 0.64
CA MET A 186 -10.57 3.09 1.77
C MET A 186 -10.12 4.02 2.92
N VAL A 187 -9.67 5.23 2.56
CA VAL A 187 -9.27 6.24 3.54
C VAL A 187 -10.52 6.75 4.26
N GLU A 188 -10.50 6.80 5.59
CA GLU A 188 -11.66 7.20 6.42
C GLU A 188 -12.01 8.68 6.26
N ASP A 189 -11.02 9.59 6.25
CA ASP A 189 -11.21 11.03 6.09
C ASP A 189 -10.59 11.50 4.76
N ILE A 190 -11.33 11.26 3.67
CA ILE A 190 -10.90 11.55 2.32
C ILE A 190 -10.59 13.04 2.13
N GLU A 191 -11.47 13.93 2.62
CA GLU A 191 -11.31 15.37 2.40
C GLU A 191 -10.04 15.91 3.05
N THR A 192 -9.77 15.57 4.31
CA THR A 192 -8.55 15.97 5.01
C THR A 192 -7.30 15.45 4.29
N VAL A 193 -7.34 14.21 3.81
CA VAL A 193 -6.20 13.60 3.10
C VAL A 193 -5.98 14.25 1.74
N VAL A 194 -7.03 14.54 0.98
CA VAL A 194 -6.96 15.23 -0.31
C VAL A 194 -6.36 16.63 -0.14
N GLU A 195 -6.84 17.42 0.83
CA GLU A 195 -6.30 18.74 1.12
C GLU A 195 -4.81 18.68 1.51
N LYS A 196 -4.43 17.70 2.34
CA LYS A 196 -3.03 17.48 2.73
C LYS A 196 -2.16 17.20 1.50
N ILE A 197 -2.61 16.32 0.59
CA ILE A 197 -1.85 15.96 -0.61
C ILE A 197 -1.68 17.18 -1.53
N LEU A 198 -2.76 17.92 -1.80
CA LEU A 198 -2.72 19.12 -2.65
C LEU A 198 -1.82 20.20 -2.05
N TYR A 199 -1.85 20.40 -0.74
CA TYR A 199 -0.97 21.30 -0.02
C TYR A 199 0.50 20.90 -0.16
N GLU A 200 0.84 19.65 0.13
CA GLU A 200 2.22 19.15 0.01
C GLU A 200 2.71 19.17 -1.45
N ALA A 201 1.85 18.84 -2.42
CA ALA A 201 2.18 18.92 -3.83
C ALA A 201 2.56 20.37 -4.24
N ASN A 202 1.79 21.35 -3.81
CA ASN A 202 2.09 22.76 -4.09
C ASN A 202 3.36 23.25 -3.40
N LYS A 203 3.74 22.72 -2.23
CA LYS A 203 5.03 23.02 -1.58
C LYS A 203 6.24 22.45 -2.34
N LEU A 204 6.04 21.36 -3.07
CA LEU A 204 7.08 20.71 -3.88
C LEU A 204 7.20 21.34 -5.26
N ALA A 205 6.09 21.78 -5.85
CA ALA A 205 6.04 22.36 -7.19
C ALA A 205 6.74 23.72 -7.22
N GLY A 206 7.44 24.00 -8.32
CA GLY A 206 8.03 25.33 -8.55
C GLY A 206 6.98 26.42 -8.79
N GLU A 207 5.83 26.05 -9.33
CA GLU A 207 4.66 26.90 -9.55
C GLU A 207 3.42 26.18 -9.01
N ASN A 208 2.61 26.93 -8.24
CA ASN A 208 1.38 26.38 -7.67
C ASN A 208 0.33 26.13 -8.76
N PHE A 209 -0.53 25.15 -8.50
CA PHE A 209 -1.70 24.84 -9.33
C PHE A 209 -2.96 24.79 -8.44
N ALA A 210 -4.11 25.08 -9.06
CA ALA A 210 -5.40 25.01 -8.38
C ALA A 210 -5.90 23.56 -8.32
N PRO A 211 -6.67 23.17 -7.28
CA PRO A 211 -7.27 21.84 -7.18
C PRO A 211 -8.14 21.47 -8.39
N GLU A 212 -8.76 22.46 -9.03
CA GLU A 212 -9.65 22.35 -10.18
C GLU A 212 -8.88 22.26 -11.52
N THR A 213 -7.55 22.36 -11.49
CA THR A 213 -6.73 22.21 -12.70
C THR A 213 -6.82 20.77 -13.20
N ALA A 214 -7.13 20.61 -14.50
CA ALA A 214 -7.12 19.28 -15.12
C ALA A 214 -5.73 18.66 -15.01
N VAL A 215 -5.63 17.38 -14.60
CA VAL A 215 -4.32 16.70 -14.43
C VAL A 215 -3.53 16.67 -15.73
N THR A 216 -4.19 16.64 -16.87
CA THR A 216 -3.57 16.68 -18.20
C THR A 216 -2.99 18.06 -18.56
N ALA A 217 -3.40 19.13 -17.87
CA ALA A 217 -2.91 20.50 -18.05
C ALA A 217 -1.75 20.84 -17.11
N LEU A 218 -1.43 19.98 -16.15
CA LEU A 218 -0.31 20.18 -15.23
C LEU A 218 1.02 20.12 -15.98
N SER A 219 1.94 21.02 -15.65
CA SER A 219 3.32 20.92 -16.11
C SER A 219 4.00 19.65 -15.59
N GLY A 220 5.10 19.23 -16.21
CA GLY A 220 5.84 18.03 -15.76
C GLY A 220 6.30 18.12 -14.31
N GLY A 221 6.68 19.31 -13.83
CA GLY A 221 7.04 19.56 -12.43
C GLY A 221 5.84 19.47 -11.49
N GLN A 222 4.70 20.04 -11.88
CA GLN A 222 3.45 19.97 -11.10
C GLN A 222 2.91 18.54 -11.03
N SER A 223 2.87 17.81 -12.16
CA SER A 223 2.47 16.40 -12.22
C SER A 223 3.32 15.54 -11.29
N ARG A 224 4.63 15.76 -11.30
CA ARG A 224 5.56 15.01 -10.46
C ARG A 224 5.41 15.35 -8.99
N ALA A 225 5.24 16.63 -8.66
CA ALA A 225 4.97 17.08 -7.30
C ALA A 225 3.69 16.43 -6.75
N LEU A 226 2.62 16.41 -7.55
CA LEU A 226 1.36 15.77 -7.18
C LEU A 226 1.54 14.27 -6.90
N MET A 227 2.22 13.53 -7.78
CA MET A 227 2.43 12.10 -7.61
C MET A 227 3.36 11.75 -6.45
N ILE A 228 4.37 12.59 -6.16
CA ILE A 228 5.22 12.40 -4.98
C ILE A 228 4.42 12.60 -3.70
N ALA A 229 3.60 13.65 -3.63
CA ALA A 229 2.76 13.93 -2.47
C ALA A 229 1.70 12.82 -2.28
N ASP A 230 1.05 12.39 -3.35
CA ASP A 230 0.12 11.25 -3.34
C ASP A 230 0.79 9.97 -2.81
N THR A 231 1.97 9.63 -3.35
CA THR A 231 2.73 8.46 -2.91
C THR A 231 3.17 8.57 -1.46
N ALA A 232 3.61 9.75 -1.02
CA ALA A 232 4.07 9.95 0.35
C ALA A 232 2.93 9.78 1.37
N VAL A 233 1.71 10.23 1.04
CA VAL A 233 0.57 10.23 1.97
C VAL A 233 -0.24 8.95 1.87
N LEU A 234 -0.52 8.46 0.65
CA LEU A 234 -1.42 7.32 0.43
C LEU A 234 -0.70 5.99 0.25
N SER A 235 0.57 5.96 -0.16
CA SER A 235 1.23 4.69 -0.41
C SER A 235 1.56 3.95 0.87
N SER A 236 1.11 2.71 0.94
CA SER A 236 1.51 1.77 1.99
C SER A 236 2.77 0.97 1.64
N SER A 237 3.33 1.17 0.43
CA SER A 237 4.52 0.43 -0.01
C SER A 237 5.75 0.82 0.82
N PRO A 238 6.46 -0.16 1.38
CA PRO A 238 7.62 0.12 2.23
C PRO A 238 8.85 0.63 1.48
N ILE A 239 8.88 0.43 0.15
CA ILE A 239 9.97 0.88 -0.72
C ILE A 239 9.40 1.84 -1.75
N VAL A 240 10.05 2.99 -1.95
CA VAL A 240 9.74 3.94 -3.01
C VAL A 240 10.93 4.01 -3.96
N LEU A 241 10.69 3.69 -5.23
CA LEU A 241 11.67 3.85 -6.31
C LEU A 241 11.35 5.14 -7.07
N ILE A 242 12.34 6.02 -7.22
CA ILE A 242 12.20 7.27 -7.95
C ILE A 242 13.21 7.27 -9.08
N ASP A 243 12.71 7.34 -10.31
CA ASP A 243 13.57 7.41 -11.50
C ASP A 243 13.78 8.88 -11.88
N GLU A 244 15.06 9.27 -12.08
CA GLU A 244 15.51 10.60 -12.54
C GLU A 244 14.91 11.80 -11.78
N ILE A 245 15.04 11.83 -10.46
CA ILE A 245 14.55 12.94 -9.63
C ILE A 245 15.19 14.31 -9.99
N GLU A 246 16.37 14.30 -10.64
CA GLU A 246 17.12 15.52 -10.96
C GLU A 246 16.45 16.40 -12.02
N ASN A 247 15.62 15.85 -12.90
CA ASN A 247 15.02 16.58 -14.03
C ASN A 247 13.60 17.11 -13.74
N ALA A 248 13.18 17.12 -12.50
CA ALA A 248 11.76 17.18 -12.18
C ALA A 248 11.16 18.58 -12.04
N GLY A 249 11.94 19.67 -12.00
CA GLY A 249 11.40 21.02 -11.73
C GLY A 249 10.73 21.13 -10.34
N ILE A 250 11.16 20.30 -9.38
CA ILE A 250 10.66 20.25 -8.00
C ILE A 250 11.78 20.48 -6.98
N ASP A 251 11.40 20.83 -5.75
CA ASP A 251 12.33 20.87 -4.62
C ASP A 251 12.66 19.45 -4.14
N ARG A 252 13.80 18.93 -4.57
CA ARG A 252 14.26 17.55 -4.28
C ARG A 252 14.41 17.26 -2.80
N LYS A 253 14.92 18.25 -2.03
CA LYS A 253 15.12 18.08 -0.60
C LYS A 253 13.78 17.91 0.11
N LYS A 254 12.84 18.80 -0.16
CA LYS A 254 11.50 18.68 0.40
C LYS A 254 10.79 17.38 -0.02
N ALA A 255 10.98 16.93 -1.28
CA ALA A 255 10.42 15.68 -1.75
C ALA A 255 10.93 14.48 -0.95
N LEU A 256 12.25 14.41 -0.69
CA LEU A 256 12.84 13.36 0.13
C LEU A 256 12.39 13.45 1.59
N ASP A 257 12.36 14.66 2.16
CA ASP A 257 11.91 14.88 3.53
C ASP A 257 10.43 14.45 3.69
N LEU A 258 9.56 14.74 2.71
CA LEU A 258 8.17 14.33 2.72
C LEU A 258 8.00 12.79 2.66
N LEU A 259 8.77 12.12 1.79
CA LEU A 259 8.73 10.66 1.64
C LEU A 259 9.26 9.94 2.88
N LEU A 260 10.20 10.53 3.62
CA LEU A 260 10.73 9.97 4.86
C LEU A 260 9.83 10.29 6.07
N GLY A 261 9.33 11.52 6.17
CA GLY A 261 8.60 12.00 7.34
C GLY A 261 7.23 11.34 7.56
N ASN A 262 6.57 10.87 6.49
CA ASN A 262 5.28 10.19 6.59
C ASN A 262 5.39 8.67 6.92
N LYS A 263 6.59 8.13 7.10
CA LYS A 263 6.81 6.71 7.46
C LYS A 263 7.07 6.48 8.94
N GLU A 264 6.99 7.52 9.78
CA GLU A 264 7.18 7.43 11.23
C GLU A 264 5.87 7.35 12.04
N THR A 265 4.74 7.15 11.40
CA THR A 265 3.44 6.95 12.09
C THR A 265 2.89 5.55 11.87
#